data_667ed2a956973e0257cf25aa7ea878cc
#
_entry.id   667ed2a956973e0257cf25aa7ea878cc
#
_cell.length_a   1.000
_cell.length_b   1.000
_cell.length_c   1.000
_cell.angle_alpha   90.00
_cell.angle_beta   90.00
_cell.angle_gamma   90.00
#
_symmetry.space_group_name_H-M   'P 1'
#
loop_
_entity.id
_entity.type
_entity.pdbx_description
1 polymer ?
#
loop_
_entity_poly.entity_id
_entity_poly.type
_entity_poly.pdbx_seq_one_letter_code
_entity_poly.pdbx_strand_id
1 'polypeptide(L)'
;MDTKELVFVPEYRTFCEENLCGCYNVNPACPPESGTAEEMKQRALQYEKTLVLQTMQEDMHDSVQYKKDKLLQNKMTEELAEKMKAEGKTDILIMSAGPYKHNSCMSAYCVDAQKMADAAGMLCWTDDGMVRYFSQILFHE
;
A
#
# COMPACT_ATOMS: atom_id res chain seq x y z
N MET A 1 -0.15 -12.95 5.43
CA MET A 1 0.98 -12.84 6.37
C MET A 1 0.55 -12.18 7.68
N ASP A 2 1.35 -12.29 8.71
CA ASP A 2 1.09 -11.57 9.95
C ASP A 2 1.54 -10.11 9.79
N THR A 3 0.73 -9.18 10.30
CA THR A 3 1.04 -7.74 10.18
C THR A 3 2.39 -7.39 10.83
N LYS A 4 2.76 -8.08 11.90
CA LYS A 4 4.06 -7.87 12.57
C LYS A 4 5.27 -8.21 11.69
N GLU A 5 5.08 -8.91 10.57
CA GLU A 5 6.14 -9.23 9.62
C GLU A 5 6.41 -8.05 8.66
N LEU A 6 5.55 -7.04 8.64
CA LEU A 6 5.81 -5.81 7.90
C LEU A 6 6.98 -5.07 8.54
N VAL A 7 7.89 -4.59 7.71
CA VAL A 7 9.04 -3.82 8.18
C VAL A 7 8.78 -2.34 7.89
N PHE A 8 8.76 -1.55 8.96
CA PHE A 8 8.53 -0.11 8.90
C PHE A 8 9.86 0.62 9.03
N VAL A 9 10.16 1.46 8.04
CA VAL A 9 11.41 2.24 8.00
C VAL A 9 11.02 3.72 8.02
N PRO A 10 11.05 4.39 9.19
CA PRO A 10 10.58 5.79 9.33
C PRO A 10 11.28 6.75 8.38
N GLU A 11 12.52 6.47 8.03
CA GLU A 11 13.32 7.28 7.09
C GLU A 11 12.69 7.36 5.70
N TYR A 12 11.84 6.40 5.32
CA TYR A 12 11.14 6.42 4.03
C TYR A 12 10.15 7.58 3.92
N ARG A 13 9.78 8.22 5.04
CA ARG A 13 8.94 9.40 5.03
C ARG A 13 9.58 10.54 4.22
N THR A 14 10.91 10.56 4.09
CA THR A 14 11.61 11.55 3.27
C THR A 14 11.19 11.51 1.82
N PHE A 15 10.81 10.33 1.30
CA PHE A 15 10.30 10.20 -0.07
C PHE A 15 9.01 11.00 -0.25
N CYS A 16 8.14 11.01 0.76
CA CYS A 16 6.92 11.82 0.74
C CYS A 16 7.26 13.30 0.91
N GLU A 17 8.19 13.64 1.80
CA GLU A 17 8.60 15.01 2.06
C GLU A 17 9.24 15.66 0.84
N GLU A 18 9.95 14.88 0.02
CA GLU A 18 10.52 15.34 -1.26
C GLU A 18 9.43 15.62 -2.29
N ASN A 19 8.21 15.18 -2.03
CA ASN A 19 7.02 15.45 -2.85
C ASN A 19 7.16 14.99 -4.31
N LEU A 20 7.85 13.88 -4.53
CA LEU A 20 8.05 13.34 -5.88
C LEU A 20 6.75 12.92 -6.56
N CYS A 21 5.75 12.49 -5.78
CA CYS A 21 4.43 12.13 -6.28
C CYS A 21 3.47 13.33 -6.40
N GLY A 22 3.84 14.51 -5.87
CA GLY A 22 3.03 15.72 -5.92
C GLY A 22 1.86 15.77 -4.93
N CYS A 23 1.75 14.81 -4.02
CA CYS A 23 0.62 14.70 -3.09
C CYS A 23 0.91 15.13 -1.66
N TYR A 24 2.19 15.40 -1.34
CA TYR A 24 2.57 15.83 0.02
C TYR A 24 1.92 17.18 0.36
N ASN A 25 1.27 17.24 1.52
CA ASN A 25 0.55 18.42 1.99
C ASN A 25 -0.56 18.91 1.03
N VAL A 26 -1.00 18.06 0.11
CA VAL A 26 -2.08 18.36 -0.85
C VAL A 26 -3.24 17.40 -0.65
N ASN A 27 -2.96 16.10 -0.59
CA ASN A 27 -3.96 15.06 -0.42
C ASN A 27 -4.09 14.70 1.06
N PRO A 28 -5.32 14.72 1.66
CA PRO A 28 -5.51 14.34 3.06
C PRO A 28 -5.05 12.92 3.42
N ALA A 29 -4.99 12.01 2.45
CA ALA A 29 -4.49 10.65 2.64
C ALA A 29 -2.96 10.60 2.63
N CYS A 30 -2.28 11.73 2.42
CA CYS A 30 -0.82 11.82 2.34
C CYS A 30 -0.27 12.65 3.50
N PRO A 31 1.02 12.46 3.86
CA PRO A 31 1.65 13.28 4.88
C PRO A 31 1.64 14.77 4.51
N PRO A 32 1.63 15.66 5.46
CA PRO A 32 1.63 15.41 6.91
C PRO A 32 0.26 15.11 7.51
N GLU A 33 -0.83 15.36 6.78
CA GLU A 33 -2.19 15.25 7.33
C GLU A 33 -2.57 13.80 7.70
N SER A 34 -2.06 12.82 6.96
CA SER A 34 -2.32 11.40 7.24
C SER A 34 -1.76 10.92 8.58
N GLY A 35 -0.80 11.65 9.15
CA GLY A 35 -0.16 11.34 10.42
C GLY A 35 1.35 11.17 10.29
N THR A 36 2.02 11.08 11.45
CA THR A 36 3.46 10.80 11.48
C THR A 36 3.71 9.33 11.13
N ALA A 37 4.97 9.01 10.81
CA ALA A 37 5.37 7.63 10.52
C ALA A 37 5.03 6.70 11.69
N GLU A 38 5.28 7.13 12.92
CA GLU A 38 4.99 6.33 14.12
C GLU A 38 3.49 6.16 14.36
N GLU A 39 2.71 7.22 14.20
CA GLU A 39 1.24 7.15 14.34
C GLU A 39 0.64 6.17 13.32
N MET A 40 1.08 6.23 12.07
CA MET A 40 0.58 5.36 11.02
C MET A 40 1.02 3.90 11.25
N LYS A 41 2.25 3.69 11.71
CA LYS A 41 2.74 2.36 12.08
C LYS A 41 1.88 1.74 13.18
N GLN A 42 1.59 2.50 14.23
CA GLN A 42 0.76 2.00 15.34
C GLN A 42 -0.67 1.70 14.88
N ARG A 43 -1.20 2.50 13.97
CA ARG A 43 -2.51 2.23 13.37
C ARG A 43 -2.53 0.90 12.63
N ALA A 44 -1.50 0.62 11.85
CA ALA A 44 -1.38 -0.65 11.12
C ALA A 44 -1.22 -1.85 12.07
N LEU A 45 -0.43 -1.70 13.12
CA LEU A 45 -0.12 -2.78 14.06
C LEU A 45 -1.30 -3.20 14.94
N GLN A 46 -2.42 -2.48 14.88
CA GLN A 46 -3.64 -2.91 15.58
C GLN A 46 -4.32 -4.09 14.89
N TYR A 47 -3.96 -4.38 13.65
CA TYR A 47 -4.51 -5.49 12.88
C TYR A 47 -3.52 -6.66 12.89
N GLU A 48 -4.01 -7.87 13.12
CA GLU A 48 -3.15 -9.05 13.26
C GLU A 48 -2.69 -9.60 11.93
N LYS A 49 -3.52 -9.50 10.89
CA LYS A 49 -3.26 -10.10 9.58
C LYS A 49 -3.22 -9.06 8.47
N THR A 50 -2.36 -9.33 7.50
CA THR A 50 -2.23 -8.53 6.28
C THR A 50 -2.37 -9.43 5.06
N LEU A 51 -3.34 -9.10 4.21
CA LEU A 51 -3.49 -9.73 2.89
C LEU A 51 -2.76 -8.84 1.89
N VAL A 52 -1.77 -9.40 1.22
CA VAL A 52 -0.98 -8.68 0.20
C VAL A 52 -1.51 -9.04 -1.17
N LEU A 53 -1.91 -8.01 -1.93
CA LEU A 53 -2.38 -8.17 -3.31
C LEU A 53 -1.31 -7.64 -4.26
N GLN A 54 -1.07 -8.40 -5.32
CA GLN A 54 -0.13 -8.02 -6.36
C GLN A 54 -0.79 -8.15 -7.71
N THR A 55 -0.62 -7.14 -8.58
CA THR A 55 -0.85 -7.27 -10.01
C THR A 55 0.45 -7.05 -10.75
N MET A 56 0.55 -7.62 -11.93
CA MET A 56 1.75 -7.58 -12.74
C MET A 56 1.38 -7.24 -14.18
N GLN A 57 2.04 -6.25 -14.73
CA GLN A 57 1.82 -5.78 -16.10
C GLN A 57 3.15 -5.65 -16.81
N GLU A 58 3.13 -5.77 -18.15
CA GLU A 58 4.30 -5.44 -18.94
C GLU A 58 4.61 -3.96 -18.77
N ASP A 59 5.88 -3.63 -18.54
CA ASP A 59 6.30 -2.25 -18.33
C ASP A 59 6.50 -1.56 -19.68
N MET A 60 5.60 -0.65 -20.02
CA MET A 60 5.65 0.16 -21.24
C MET A 60 6.39 1.47 -21.03
N HIS A 61 6.98 1.68 -19.85
CA HIS A 61 7.72 2.92 -19.48
C HIS A 61 6.91 4.19 -19.72
N ASP A 62 5.61 4.13 -19.39
CA ASP A 62 4.66 5.21 -19.62
C ASP A 62 3.93 5.57 -18.33
N SER A 63 3.99 6.86 -17.95
CA SER A 63 3.33 7.35 -16.75
C SER A 63 1.81 7.21 -16.80
N VAL A 64 1.21 7.28 -18.00
CA VAL A 64 -0.24 7.08 -18.17
C VAL A 64 -0.61 5.63 -17.85
N GLN A 65 0.21 4.68 -18.31
CA GLN A 65 0.04 3.27 -17.98
C GLN A 65 0.08 3.07 -16.46
N TYR A 66 1.09 3.63 -15.79
CA TYR A 66 1.25 3.44 -14.35
C TYR A 66 0.05 3.94 -13.56
N LYS A 67 -0.51 5.07 -13.95
CA LYS A 67 -1.72 5.62 -13.32
C LYS A 67 -2.93 4.71 -13.50
N LYS A 68 -3.12 4.20 -14.71
CA LYS A 68 -4.23 3.26 -15.02
C LYS A 68 -4.08 1.96 -14.26
N ASP A 69 -2.87 1.42 -14.20
CA ASP A 69 -2.58 0.17 -13.52
C ASP A 69 -2.81 0.30 -12.01
N LYS A 70 -2.39 1.42 -11.41
CA LYS A 70 -2.63 1.71 -9.99
C LYS A 70 -4.11 1.84 -9.70
N LEU A 71 -4.86 2.51 -10.58
CA LEU A 71 -6.30 2.65 -10.42
C LEU A 71 -6.99 1.29 -10.46
N LEU A 72 -6.58 0.41 -11.38
CA LEU A 72 -7.12 -0.95 -11.46
C LEU A 72 -6.78 -1.73 -10.18
N GLN A 73 -5.55 -1.66 -9.71
CA GLN A 73 -5.11 -2.30 -8.46
C GLN A 73 -6.00 -1.86 -7.30
N ASN A 74 -6.27 -0.56 -7.19
CA ASN A 74 -7.05 0.00 -6.10
C ASN A 74 -8.53 -0.41 -6.18
N LYS A 75 -9.09 -0.48 -7.38
CA LYS A 75 -10.47 -0.96 -7.58
C LYS A 75 -10.62 -2.42 -7.18
N MET A 76 -9.66 -3.26 -7.56
CA MET A 76 -9.65 -4.67 -7.18
C MET A 76 -9.55 -4.83 -5.66
N THR A 77 -8.72 -4.04 -5.03
CA THR A 77 -8.56 -4.03 -3.57
C THR A 77 -9.86 -3.64 -2.88
N GLU A 78 -10.51 -2.60 -3.38
CA GLU A 78 -11.80 -2.13 -2.85
C GLU A 78 -12.88 -3.20 -2.97
N GLU A 79 -12.97 -3.86 -4.11
CA GLU A 79 -13.95 -4.94 -4.32
C GLU A 79 -13.71 -6.10 -3.36
N LEU A 80 -12.46 -6.50 -3.16
CA LEU A 80 -12.14 -7.57 -2.22
C LEU A 80 -12.45 -7.15 -0.78
N ALA A 81 -12.14 -5.90 -0.43
CA ALA A 81 -12.45 -5.36 0.89
C ALA A 81 -13.97 -5.38 1.16
N GLU A 82 -14.78 -5.04 0.17
CA GLU A 82 -16.23 -5.09 0.31
C GLU A 82 -16.73 -6.52 0.53
N LYS A 83 -16.15 -7.50 -0.16
CA LYS A 83 -16.46 -8.93 0.06
C LYS A 83 -16.09 -9.36 1.47
N MET A 84 -14.95 -8.93 1.98
CA MET A 84 -14.52 -9.24 3.35
C MET A 84 -15.47 -8.65 4.37
N LYS A 85 -15.94 -7.41 4.16
CA LYS A 85 -16.92 -6.77 5.03
C LYS A 85 -18.24 -7.54 5.04
N ALA A 86 -18.70 -8.00 3.89
CA ALA A 86 -19.91 -8.79 3.75
C ALA A 86 -19.79 -10.14 4.50
N GLU A 87 -18.59 -10.66 4.67
CA GLU A 87 -18.30 -11.88 5.40
C GLU A 87 -18.09 -11.65 6.91
N GLY A 88 -18.25 -10.42 7.38
CA GLY A 88 -18.14 -10.06 8.80
C GLY A 88 -16.86 -9.38 9.22
N LYS A 89 -15.89 -9.20 8.32
CA LYS A 89 -14.65 -8.48 8.61
C LYS A 89 -14.84 -6.99 8.31
N THR A 90 -15.50 -6.30 9.23
CA THR A 90 -15.94 -4.91 9.03
C THR A 90 -14.88 -3.87 9.40
N ASP A 91 -13.95 -4.21 10.29
CA ASP A 91 -12.86 -3.32 10.69
C ASP A 91 -11.60 -3.71 9.92
N ILE A 92 -11.34 -3.01 8.84
CA ILE A 92 -10.19 -3.24 7.97
C ILE A 92 -9.46 -1.94 7.66
N LEU A 93 -8.16 -2.06 7.36
CA LEU A 93 -7.33 -0.95 6.92
C LEU A 93 -6.76 -1.30 5.54
N ILE A 94 -6.89 -0.38 4.60
CA ILE A 94 -6.36 -0.55 3.25
C ILE A 94 -5.13 0.32 3.06
N MET A 95 -4.04 -0.27 2.56
CA MET A 95 -2.91 0.46 2.01
C MET A 95 -3.02 0.37 0.50
N SER A 96 -3.22 1.51 -0.16
CA SER A 96 -3.46 1.56 -1.59
C SER A 96 -2.18 1.69 -2.42
N ALA A 97 -2.28 1.45 -3.71
CA ALA A 97 -1.20 1.72 -4.67
C ALA A 97 -1.24 3.21 -5.02
N GLY A 98 -0.46 4.02 -4.31
CA GLY A 98 -0.62 5.46 -4.30
C GLY A 98 -1.87 5.87 -3.49
N PRO A 99 -2.03 7.16 -3.17
CA PRO A 99 -3.22 7.60 -2.43
C PRO A 99 -4.48 7.37 -3.26
N TYR A 100 -5.52 6.80 -2.64
CA TYR A 100 -6.77 6.48 -3.31
C TYR A 100 -7.94 6.71 -2.36
N LYS A 101 -8.83 7.66 -2.70
CA LYS A 101 -9.93 8.09 -1.83
C LYS A 101 -9.37 8.51 -0.47
N HIS A 102 -9.77 7.83 0.62
CA HIS A 102 -9.29 8.10 1.97
C HIS A 102 -8.15 7.16 2.40
N ASN A 103 -7.69 6.30 1.49
CA ASN A 103 -6.68 5.31 1.81
C ASN A 103 -5.28 5.86 1.51
N SER A 104 -4.38 5.72 2.47
CA SER A 104 -2.97 6.05 2.30
C SER A 104 -2.24 4.90 1.63
N CYS A 105 -1.19 5.22 0.88
CA CYS A 105 -0.37 4.20 0.23
C CYS A 105 0.64 3.60 1.22
N MET A 106 1.19 2.46 0.82
CA MET A 106 2.23 1.76 1.59
C MET A 106 3.41 2.66 1.93
N SER A 107 3.82 3.53 1.01
CA SER A 107 4.94 4.46 1.22
C SER A 107 4.67 5.45 2.35
N ALA A 108 3.43 5.92 2.51
CA ALA A 108 3.05 6.81 3.61
C ALA A 108 3.19 6.10 4.96
N TYR A 109 2.96 4.79 5.00
CA TYR A 109 3.19 3.96 6.19
C TYR A 109 4.65 3.58 6.36
N CYS A 110 5.52 3.94 5.43
CA CYS A 110 6.95 3.64 5.46
C CYS A 110 7.28 2.14 5.45
N VAL A 111 6.45 1.34 4.79
CA VAL A 111 6.65 -0.11 4.70
C VAL A 111 7.73 -0.41 3.66
N ASP A 112 8.66 -1.31 4.02
CA ASP A 112 9.67 -1.84 3.10
C ASP A 112 9.00 -2.86 2.16
N ALA A 113 8.83 -2.48 0.89
CA ALA A 113 8.13 -3.29 -0.09
C ALA A 113 8.84 -4.62 -0.38
N GLN A 114 10.17 -4.61 -0.48
CA GLN A 114 10.92 -5.83 -0.80
C GLN A 114 10.82 -6.85 0.34
N LYS A 115 10.96 -6.40 1.58
CA LYS A 115 10.85 -7.29 2.74
C LYS A 115 9.43 -7.81 2.92
N MET A 116 8.43 -6.99 2.63
CA MET A 116 7.03 -7.43 2.63
C MET A 116 6.80 -8.51 1.58
N ALA A 117 7.28 -8.28 0.35
CA ALA A 117 7.16 -9.25 -0.73
C ALA A 117 7.85 -10.57 -0.38
N ASP A 118 9.04 -10.51 0.20
CA ASP A 118 9.78 -11.70 0.64
C ASP A 118 8.97 -12.48 1.68
N ALA A 119 8.40 -11.81 2.67
CA ALA A 119 7.59 -12.45 3.70
C ALA A 119 6.30 -13.07 3.14
N ALA A 120 5.74 -12.47 2.10
CA ALA A 120 4.52 -12.96 1.43
C ALA A 120 4.81 -14.02 0.35
N GLY A 121 6.09 -14.30 0.07
CA GLY A 121 6.47 -15.25 -0.99
C GLY A 121 6.29 -14.69 -2.39
N MET A 122 6.39 -13.38 -2.58
CA MET A 122 6.19 -12.68 -3.84
C MET A 122 7.47 -12.04 -4.36
N LEU A 123 7.56 -11.83 -5.67
CA LEU A 123 8.61 -11.03 -6.28
C LEU A 123 8.25 -9.55 -6.18
N CYS A 124 9.25 -8.68 -6.02
CA CYS A 124 9.05 -7.23 -6.01
C CYS A 124 9.92 -6.57 -7.08
N TRP A 125 11.19 -6.37 -6.79
CA TRP A 125 12.12 -5.76 -7.74
C TRP A 125 12.81 -6.85 -8.55
N THR A 126 12.50 -6.93 -9.84
CA THR A 126 13.10 -7.90 -10.76
C THR A 126 13.37 -7.23 -12.10
N ASP A 127 14.33 -7.78 -12.86
CA ASP A 127 14.70 -7.27 -14.17
C ASP A 127 14.10 -8.17 -15.26
N ASP A 128 12.78 -8.28 -15.25
CA ASP A 128 12.03 -9.15 -16.17
C ASP A 128 11.11 -8.38 -17.13
N GLY A 129 11.25 -7.05 -17.19
CA GLY A 129 10.42 -6.21 -18.06
C GLY A 129 8.98 -6.04 -17.57
N MET A 130 8.69 -6.46 -16.35
CA MET A 130 7.36 -6.37 -15.76
C MET A 130 7.34 -5.33 -14.65
N VAL A 131 6.20 -4.65 -14.49
CA VAL A 131 5.96 -3.76 -13.35
C VAL A 131 4.96 -4.42 -12.43
N ARG A 132 5.23 -4.37 -11.13
CA ARG A 132 4.40 -4.97 -10.09
C ARG A 132 3.82 -3.90 -9.20
N TYR A 133 2.53 -4.04 -8.93
CA TYR A 133 1.80 -3.12 -8.06
C TYR A 133 1.32 -3.88 -6.84
N PHE A 134 1.42 -3.25 -5.69
CA PHE A 134 1.00 -3.83 -4.43
C PHE A 134 -0.07 -3.00 -3.76
N SER A 135 -0.98 -3.69 -3.12
CA SER A 135 -1.89 -3.11 -2.16
C SER A 135 -2.07 -4.09 -1.01
N GLN A 136 -2.54 -3.63 0.13
CA GLN A 136 -2.67 -4.46 1.32
C GLN A 136 -4.02 -4.21 1.97
N ILE A 137 -4.59 -5.28 2.52
CA ILE A 137 -5.78 -5.21 3.37
C ILE A 137 -5.38 -5.79 4.72
N LEU A 138 -5.39 -4.94 5.74
CA LEU A 138 -5.10 -5.35 7.11
C LEU A 138 -6.44 -5.61 7.81
N PHE A 139 -6.52 -6.70 8.54
CA PHE A 139 -7.78 -7.12 9.16
C PHE A 139 -7.53 -7.86 10.47
N HIS A 140 -8.60 -8.05 11.24
CA HIS A 140 -8.58 -8.85 12.46
C HIS A 140 -8.91 -10.30 12.13
N GLU A 141 -8.19 -11.17 12.76
CA GLU A 141 -8.32 -12.61 12.60
C GLU A 141 -9.67 -13.14 13.06
#